data_94c78045192c0e1d09b42bada3884d41
#
_entry.id   94c78045192c0e1d09b42bada3884d41
#
_cell.length_a   1.000
_cell.length_b   1.000
_cell.length_c   1.000
_cell.angle_alpha   90.00
_cell.angle_beta   90.00
_cell.angle_gamma   90.00
#
_symmetry.space_group_name_H-M   'P 1'
#
loop_
_entity.id
_entity.type
_entity.pdbx_description
1 polymer ?
#
loop_
_entity_poly.entity_id
_entity_poly.type
_entity_poly.pdbx_seq_one_letter_code
_entity_poly.pdbx_strand_id
1 'polypeptide(L)'
;MALKAVLFDLGLTLIRTASFPEIYRRILARFGVTVSIDDIVCAQKETESEFDTSTYDESRRKEFWTTYNVSLLKKLGVEENTVFVDEHIDALWWECSHVQVYPDVEHTLSGLRAKGLKLGLVSNGFKQDLRHVLGELGLEKWFDVVVCIDSCSYAKPDKEIFLYALDKLGIEPHEAVFVGDSAVQDYEGALGVGIKPYLIDREGKLPSQYNKIAKLTELLTLV
;
A
#
# COMPACT_ATOMS: atom_id res chain seq x y z
N MET A 1 -19.40 11.95 20.29
CA MET A 1 -20.13 11.12 19.29
C MET A 1 -19.46 9.77 19.25
N ALA A 2 -20.19 8.70 18.94
CA ALA A 2 -19.62 7.35 18.95
C ALA A 2 -18.86 7.10 17.64
N LEU A 3 -17.70 6.43 17.73
CA LEU A 3 -16.97 5.95 16.58
C LEU A 3 -17.79 4.88 15.85
N LYS A 4 -17.79 4.91 14.53
CA LYS A 4 -18.56 3.98 13.69
C LYS A 4 -17.68 3.14 12.76
N ALA A 5 -16.47 3.60 12.42
CA ALA A 5 -15.59 2.89 11.52
C ALA A 5 -14.10 3.08 11.83
N VAL A 6 -13.32 2.08 11.38
CA VAL A 6 -11.87 2.16 11.28
C VAL A 6 -11.46 1.90 9.83
N LEU A 7 -10.72 2.85 9.27
CA LEU A 7 -10.14 2.75 7.93
C LEU A 7 -8.65 2.40 8.05
N PHE A 8 -8.18 1.55 7.18
CA PHE A 8 -6.79 1.09 7.18
C PHE A 8 -6.12 1.33 5.82
N ASP A 9 -4.86 1.69 5.84
CA ASP A 9 -3.96 1.41 4.74
C ASP A 9 -3.61 -0.08 4.70
N LEU A 10 -3.03 -0.56 3.58
CA LEU A 10 -2.66 -1.96 3.38
C LEU A 10 -1.17 -2.21 3.65
N GLY A 11 -0.30 -1.57 2.86
CA GLY A 11 1.14 -1.84 2.86
C GLY A 11 1.81 -1.36 4.14
N LEU A 12 2.72 -2.15 4.72
CA LEU A 12 3.40 -1.84 5.99
C LEU A 12 2.46 -1.57 7.19
N THR A 13 1.15 -1.51 6.94
CA THR A 13 0.09 -1.39 7.95
C THR A 13 -0.49 -2.74 8.32
N LEU A 14 -1.15 -3.42 7.39
CA LEU A 14 -1.76 -4.74 7.56
C LEU A 14 -0.86 -5.86 7.05
N ILE A 15 -0.10 -5.60 5.99
CA ILE A 15 0.81 -6.55 5.36
C ILE A 15 2.22 -6.00 5.29
N ARG A 16 3.18 -6.91 5.25
CA ARG A 16 4.57 -6.60 4.90
C ARG A 16 4.95 -7.31 3.62
N THR A 17 5.81 -6.67 2.85
CA THR A 17 6.40 -7.22 1.64
C THR A 17 7.91 -7.12 1.72
N ALA A 18 8.64 -7.85 0.87
CA ALA A 18 10.02 -7.52 0.59
C ALA A 18 10.12 -6.09 0.04
N SER A 19 11.26 -5.45 0.21
CA SER A 19 11.50 -4.14 -0.40
C SER A 19 11.53 -4.23 -1.93
N PHE A 20 11.21 -3.13 -2.61
CA PHE A 20 11.25 -3.06 -4.08
C PHE A 20 12.58 -3.59 -4.64
N PRO A 21 13.78 -3.17 -4.17
CA PRO A 21 15.03 -3.72 -4.67
C PRO A 21 15.17 -5.24 -4.46
N GLU A 22 14.67 -5.74 -3.35
CA GLU A 22 14.72 -7.18 -3.07
C GLU A 22 13.78 -7.99 -3.97
N ILE A 23 12.61 -7.44 -4.30
CA ILE A 23 11.67 -8.05 -5.25
C ILE A 23 12.33 -8.15 -6.64
N TYR A 24 12.90 -7.05 -7.12
CA TYR A 24 13.61 -7.05 -8.40
C TYR A 24 14.79 -8.02 -8.41
N ARG A 25 15.60 -8.05 -7.35
CA ARG A 25 16.72 -8.98 -7.22
C ARG A 25 16.25 -10.44 -7.35
N ARG A 26 15.13 -10.78 -6.73
CA ARG A 26 14.54 -12.13 -6.80
C ARG A 26 14.00 -12.46 -8.19
N ILE A 27 13.31 -11.50 -8.81
CA ILE A 27 12.81 -11.65 -10.19
C ILE A 27 13.98 -11.87 -11.14
N LEU A 28 15.00 -11.01 -11.11
CA LEU A 28 16.17 -11.09 -11.97
C LEU A 28 16.93 -12.41 -11.80
N ALA A 29 17.02 -12.91 -10.57
CA ALA A 29 17.64 -14.21 -10.29
C ALA A 29 16.93 -15.38 -11.01
N ARG A 30 15.61 -15.31 -11.27
CA ARG A 30 14.87 -16.31 -12.05
C ARG A 30 15.35 -16.37 -13.52
N PHE A 31 15.91 -15.29 -14.01
CA PHE A 31 16.46 -15.17 -15.36
C PHE A 31 18.00 -15.32 -15.40
N GLY A 32 18.60 -15.78 -14.29
CA GLY A 32 20.06 -15.97 -14.21
C GLY A 32 20.85 -14.66 -14.06
N VAL A 33 20.18 -13.53 -13.83
CA VAL A 33 20.82 -12.23 -13.65
C VAL A 33 21.11 -12.01 -12.17
N THR A 34 22.39 -11.76 -11.84
CA THR A 34 22.83 -11.47 -10.47
C THR A 34 23.19 -10.01 -10.35
N VAL A 35 22.46 -9.28 -9.52
CA VAL A 35 22.68 -7.86 -9.22
C VAL A 35 22.66 -7.64 -7.71
N SER A 36 23.42 -6.64 -7.24
CA SER A 36 23.39 -6.27 -5.82
C SER A 36 22.15 -5.41 -5.50
N ILE A 37 21.76 -5.39 -4.22
CA ILE A 37 20.69 -4.48 -3.75
C ILE A 37 21.07 -3.03 -4.00
N ASP A 38 22.33 -2.66 -3.76
CA ASP A 38 22.81 -1.29 -3.91
C ASP A 38 22.75 -0.82 -5.38
N ASP A 39 23.08 -1.70 -6.33
CA ASP A 39 22.96 -1.40 -7.76
C ASP A 39 21.48 -1.16 -8.14
N ILE A 40 20.57 -1.98 -7.62
CA ILE A 40 19.13 -1.80 -7.87
C ILE A 40 18.63 -0.50 -7.25
N VAL A 41 19.06 -0.15 -6.04
CA VAL A 41 18.69 1.13 -5.39
C VAL A 41 19.20 2.32 -6.19
N CYS A 42 20.42 2.26 -6.73
CA CYS A 42 20.98 3.32 -7.58
C CYS A 42 20.18 3.44 -8.88
N ALA A 43 19.97 2.33 -9.58
CA ALA A 43 19.21 2.30 -10.84
C ALA A 43 17.75 2.76 -10.63
N GLN A 44 17.13 2.40 -9.50
CA GLN A 44 15.78 2.84 -9.14
C GLN A 44 15.72 4.37 -9.00
N LYS A 45 16.63 4.97 -8.23
CA LYS A 45 16.68 6.44 -8.03
C LYS A 45 16.89 7.20 -9.34
N GLU A 46 17.78 6.70 -10.18
CA GLU A 46 18.01 7.29 -11.50
C GLU A 46 16.77 7.19 -12.39
N THR A 47 16.11 6.01 -12.39
CA THR A 47 14.89 5.81 -13.15
C THR A 47 13.77 6.72 -12.65
N GLU A 48 13.52 6.77 -11.34
CA GLU A 48 12.48 7.62 -10.74
C GLU A 48 12.69 9.11 -11.06
N SER A 49 13.94 9.57 -11.23
CA SER A 49 14.22 10.95 -11.63
C SER A 49 13.83 11.28 -13.09
N GLU A 50 13.64 10.26 -13.91
CA GLU A 50 13.23 10.40 -15.32
C GLU A 50 11.71 10.31 -15.50
N PHE A 51 10.97 9.84 -14.48
CA PHE A 51 9.55 9.61 -14.53
C PHE A 51 8.78 10.61 -13.68
N ASP A 52 7.85 11.32 -14.30
CA ASP A 52 6.87 12.15 -13.60
C ASP A 52 5.66 11.28 -13.19
N THR A 53 5.66 10.84 -11.95
CA THR A 53 4.56 10.02 -11.41
C THR A 53 3.24 10.80 -11.27
N SER A 54 3.28 12.14 -11.34
CA SER A 54 2.07 12.97 -11.30
C SER A 54 1.21 12.84 -12.58
N THR A 55 1.83 12.36 -13.66
CA THR A 55 1.16 12.12 -14.96
C THR A 55 0.66 10.68 -15.11
N TYR A 56 0.72 9.89 -14.04
CA TYR A 56 0.27 8.51 -14.09
C TYR A 56 -1.22 8.42 -14.38
N ASP A 57 -1.57 7.67 -15.45
CA ASP A 57 -2.93 7.37 -15.86
C ASP A 57 -3.14 5.85 -15.83
N GLU A 58 -4.14 5.41 -15.10
CA GLU A 58 -4.52 3.98 -14.97
C GLU A 58 -4.72 3.30 -16.32
N SER A 59 -5.34 3.98 -17.29
CA SER A 59 -5.56 3.42 -18.62
C SER A 59 -4.25 3.10 -19.35
N ARG A 60 -3.14 3.69 -18.92
CA ARG A 60 -1.79 3.51 -19.45
C ARG A 60 -0.85 2.79 -18.48
N ARG A 61 -1.40 2.14 -17.45
CA ARG A 61 -0.63 1.45 -16.41
C ARG A 61 0.43 0.51 -17.00
N LYS A 62 0.05 -0.33 -17.93
CA LYS A 62 0.98 -1.29 -18.56
C LYS A 62 2.11 -0.56 -19.30
N GLU A 63 1.79 0.46 -20.08
CA GLU A 63 2.79 1.24 -20.81
C GLU A 63 3.76 1.95 -19.86
N PHE A 64 3.25 2.52 -18.78
CA PHE A 64 4.05 3.18 -17.75
C PHE A 64 5.06 2.19 -17.13
N TRP A 65 4.57 1.06 -16.61
CA TRP A 65 5.43 0.08 -15.95
C TRP A 65 6.40 -0.58 -16.92
N THR A 66 6.00 -0.89 -18.15
CA THR A 66 6.92 -1.38 -19.19
C THR A 66 8.04 -0.37 -19.44
N THR A 67 7.71 0.92 -19.59
CA THR A 67 8.74 1.95 -19.84
C THR A 67 9.67 2.09 -18.63
N TYR A 68 9.11 2.10 -17.41
CA TYR A 68 9.88 2.15 -16.17
C TYR A 68 10.81 0.93 -16.03
N ASN A 69 10.27 -0.28 -16.18
CA ASN A 69 11.02 -1.52 -16.05
C ASN A 69 12.16 -1.61 -17.07
N VAL A 70 11.88 -1.25 -18.32
CA VAL A 70 12.88 -1.23 -19.39
C VAL A 70 14.00 -0.25 -19.07
N SER A 71 13.68 0.95 -18.56
CA SER A 71 14.70 1.92 -18.14
C SER A 71 15.55 1.38 -16.99
N LEU A 72 14.92 0.84 -15.95
CA LEU A 72 15.59 0.22 -14.80
C LEU A 72 16.52 -0.93 -15.22
N LEU A 73 16.01 -1.86 -16.03
CA LEU A 73 16.76 -3.03 -16.49
C LEU A 73 17.99 -2.64 -17.32
N LYS A 74 17.89 -1.65 -18.19
CA LYS A 74 19.03 -1.12 -18.95
C LYS A 74 20.11 -0.55 -18.04
N LYS A 75 19.72 0.21 -17.00
CA LYS A 75 20.67 0.75 -16.01
C LYS A 75 21.38 -0.35 -15.21
N LEU A 76 20.72 -1.50 -15.05
CA LEU A 76 21.31 -2.70 -14.44
C LEU A 76 22.14 -3.56 -15.42
N GLY A 77 22.32 -3.12 -16.68
CA GLY A 77 23.08 -3.84 -17.69
C GLY A 77 22.36 -5.07 -18.25
N VAL A 78 21.05 -5.17 -18.09
CA VAL A 78 20.22 -6.26 -18.63
C VAL A 78 19.71 -5.85 -20.01
N GLU A 79 20.59 -5.91 -21.04
CA GLU A 79 20.23 -5.42 -22.38
C GLU A 79 19.59 -6.50 -23.27
N GLU A 80 20.11 -7.72 -23.26
CA GLU A 80 19.73 -8.76 -24.23
C GLU A 80 18.34 -9.36 -24.04
N ASN A 81 17.74 -9.27 -22.84
CA ASN A 81 16.45 -9.88 -22.53
C ASN A 81 15.47 -8.91 -21.88
N THR A 82 15.67 -7.60 -22.02
CA THR A 82 14.89 -6.58 -21.32
C THR A 82 13.38 -6.73 -21.53
N VAL A 83 12.94 -6.94 -22.79
CA VAL A 83 11.52 -7.10 -23.12
C VAL A 83 10.96 -8.38 -22.51
N PHE A 84 11.70 -9.49 -22.63
CA PHE A 84 11.26 -10.78 -22.08
C PHE A 84 11.16 -10.74 -20.55
N VAL A 85 12.11 -10.09 -19.86
CA VAL A 85 12.08 -9.94 -18.41
C VAL A 85 10.91 -9.05 -18.00
N ASP A 86 10.68 -7.91 -18.69
CA ASP A 86 9.57 -7.00 -18.42
C ASP A 86 8.20 -7.72 -18.52
N GLU A 87 7.99 -8.53 -19.56
CA GLU A 87 6.76 -9.29 -19.74
C GLU A 87 6.43 -10.24 -18.57
N HIS A 88 7.43 -10.62 -17.77
CA HIS A 88 7.29 -11.54 -16.65
C HIS A 88 7.30 -10.85 -15.27
N ILE A 89 7.69 -9.56 -15.20
CA ILE A 89 7.77 -8.85 -13.93
C ILE A 89 6.41 -8.85 -13.21
N ASP A 90 5.34 -8.48 -13.91
CA ASP A 90 4.00 -8.44 -13.32
C ASP A 90 3.57 -9.82 -12.77
N ALA A 91 3.84 -10.88 -13.52
CA ALA A 91 3.47 -12.24 -13.11
C ALA A 91 4.28 -12.74 -11.91
N LEU A 92 5.56 -12.37 -11.81
CA LEU A 92 6.46 -12.80 -10.74
C LEU A 92 6.44 -11.86 -9.53
N TRP A 93 5.85 -10.66 -9.67
CA TRP A 93 5.88 -9.63 -8.64
C TRP A 93 5.39 -10.14 -7.28
N TRP A 94 4.19 -10.68 -7.26
CA TRP A 94 3.56 -11.13 -6.02
C TRP A 94 4.24 -12.38 -5.44
N GLU A 95 4.68 -13.31 -6.27
CA GLU A 95 5.46 -14.46 -5.83
C GLU A 95 6.77 -14.02 -5.16
N CYS A 96 7.50 -13.08 -5.78
CA CYS A 96 8.78 -12.57 -5.29
C CYS A 96 8.65 -11.57 -4.14
N SER A 97 7.48 -10.97 -3.95
CA SER A 97 7.19 -10.02 -2.86
C SER A 97 7.14 -10.68 -1.49
N HIS A 98 6.88 -11.97 -1.40
CA HIS A 98 6.72 -12.70 -0.13
C HIS A 98 5.79 -11.96 0.84
N VAL A 99 4.60 -11.63 0.35
CA VAL A 99 3.60 -10.90 1.13
C VAL A 99 3.20 -11.70 2.37
N GLN A 100 3.16 -11.04 3.51
CA GLN A 100 2.77 -11.64 4.79
C GLN A 100 1.88 -10.68 5.58
N VAL A 101 0.83 -11.23 6.19
CA VAL A 101 -0.01 -10.47 7.14
C VAL A 101 0.76 -10.28 8.45
N TYR A 102 0.69 -9.11 9.05
CA TYR A 102 1.23 -8.92 10.38
C TYR A 102 0.45 -9.74 11.42
N PRO A 103 1.12 -10.31 12.44
CA PRO A 103 0.49 -11.24 13.40
C PRO A 103 -0.67 -10.64 14.21
N ASP A 104 -0.72 -9.32 14.34
CA ASP A 104 -1.73 -8.59 15.11
C ASP A 104 -2.98 -8.21 14.31
N VAL A 105 -2.99 -8.44 12.99
CA VAL A 105 -4.06 -7.98 12.08
C VAL A 105 -5.36 -8.71 12.34
N GLU A 106 -5.39 -10.03 12.23
CA GLU A 106 -6.63 -10.79 12.26
C GLU A 106 -7.34 -10.65 13.61
N HIS A 107 -6.58 -10.68 14.71
CA HIS A 107 -7.11 -10.43 16.05
C HIS A 107 -7.71 -9.03 16.18
N THR A 108 -7.03 -8.02 15.63
CA THR A 108 -7.50 -6.63 15.68
C THR A 108 -8.79 -6.45 14.88
N LEU A 109 -8.80 -6.91 13.60
CA LEU A 109 -9.97 -6.78 12.74
C LEU A 109 -11.19 -7.50 13.33
N SER A 110 -11.01 -8.71 13.86
CA SER A 110 -12.04 -9.46 14.56
C SER A 110 -12.57 -8.71 15.79
N GLY A 111 -11.68 -8.16 16.61
CA GLY A 111 -12.06 -7.41 17.80
C GLY A 111 -12.83 -6.12 17.49
N LEU A 112 -12.44 -5.39 16.44
CA LEU A 112 -13.14 -4.19 15.98
C LEU A 112 -14.53 -4.53 15.44
N ARG A 113 -14.66 -5.63 14.69
CA ARG A 113 -15.96 -6.16 14.23
C ARG A 113 -16.86 -6.53 15.39
N ALA A 114 -16.31 -7.17 16.43
CA ALA A 114 -17.08 -7.54 17.64
C ALA A 114 -17.61 -6.30 18.40
N LYS A 115 -16.97 -5.13 18.24
CA LYS A 115 -17.46 -3.84 18.74
C LYS A 115 -18.52 -3.19 17.85
N GLY A 116 -18.90 -3.82 16.73
CA GLY A 116 -19.89 -3.30 15.78
C GLY A 116 -19.36 -2.21 14.84
N LEU A 117 -18.03 -2.05 14.74
CA LEU A 117 -17.41 -1.07 13.85
C LEU A 117 -17.37 -1.57 12.42
N LYS A 118 -17.62 -0.67 11.47
CA LYS A 118 -17.37 -0.90 10.05
C LYS A 118 -15.86 -0.83 9.79
N LEU A 119 -15.37 -1.64 8.86
CA LEU A 119 -13.96 -1.65 8.48
C LEU A 119 -13.83 -1.27 7.02
N GLY A 120 -12.93 -0.33 6.71
CA GLY A 120 -12.59 0.07 5.35
C GLY A 120 -11.11 -0.10 5.07
N LEU A 121 -10.78 -0.39 3.83
CA LEU A 121 -9.42 -0.36 3.31
C LEU A 121 -9.29 0.77 2.30
N VAL A 122 -8.25 1.60 2.43
CA VAL A 122 -7.95 2.70 1.49
C VAL A 122 -6.47 2.63 1.11
N SER A 123 -6.18 2.28 -0.13
CA SER A 123 -4.83 2.01 -0.62
C SER A 123 -4.51 2.77 -1.89
N ASN A 124 -3.24 3.16 -2.07
CA ASN A 124 -2.73 3.69 -3.34
C ASN A 124 -2.35 2.57 -4.34
N GLY A 125 -2.79 1.35 -4.08
CA GLY A 125 -2.71 0.24 -5.03
C GLY A 125 -3.87 0.26 -6.03
N PHE A 126 -3.83 -0.69 -6.98
CA PHE A 126 -4.87 -0.89 -7.98
C PHE A 126 -5.79 -2.04 -7.59
N LYS A 127 -7.02 -1.98 -8.07
CA LYS A 127 -8.07 -2.94 -7.73
C LYS A 127 -7.70 -4.39 -8.04
N GLN A 128 -7.01 -4.60 -9.16
CA GLN A 128 -6.55 -5.94 -9.54
C GLN A 128 -5.55 -6.49 -8.52
N ASP A 129 -4.57 -5.67 -8.14
CA ASP A 129 -3.54 -6.04 -7.17
C ASP A 129 -4.12 -6.28 -5.78
N LEU A 130 -5.03 -5.39 -5.34
CA LEU A 130 -5.69 -5.54 -4.04
C LEU A 130 -6.55 -6.81 -3.99
N ARG A 131 -7.31 -7.11 -5.03
CA ARG A 131 -8.10 -8.35 -5.09
C ARG A 131 -7.23 -9.59 -4.99
N HIS A 132 -6.11 -9.61 -5.71
CA HIS A 132 -5.18 -10.73 -5.62
C HIS A 132 -4.65 -10.89 -4.20
N VAL A 133 -4.07 -9.83 -3.63
CA VAL A 133 -3.46 -9.86 -2.29
C VAL A 133 -4.48 -10.17 -1.19
N LEU A 134 -5.62 -9.50 -1.20
CA LEU A 134 -6.65 -9.70 -0.18
C LEU A 134 -7.27 -11.10 -0.26
N GLY A 135 -7.46 -11.62 -1.48
CA GLY A 135 -7.97 -12.98 -1.72
C GLY A 135 -7.01 -14.05 -1.23
N GLU A 136 -5.73 -13.98 -1.64
CA GLU A 136 -4.69 -14.93 -1.23
C GLU A 136 -4.47 -14.95 0.29
N LEU A 137 -4.57 -13.78 0.93
CA LEU A 137 -4.37 -13.63 2.38
C LEU A 137 -5.65 -13.85 3.21
N GLY A 138 -6.81 -14.06 2.56
CA GLY A 138 -8.10 -14.23 3.24
C GLY A 138 -8.55 -12.98 4.01
N LEU A 139 -8.10 -11.77 3.60
CA LEU A 139 -8.40 -10.52 4.28
C LEU A 139 -9.68 -9.84 3.75
N GLU A 140 -10.13 -10.15 2.53
CA GLU A 140 -11.27 -9.50 1.89
C GLU A 140 -12.53 -9.54 2.75
N LYS A 141 -12.78 -10.65 3.44
CA LYS A 141 -13.93 -10.88 4.32
C LYS A 141 -14.09 -9.85 5.46
N TRP A 142 -13.02 -9.14 5.79
CA TRP A 142 -13.03 -8.21 6.92
C TRP A 142 -13.56 -6.83 6.56
N PHE A 143 -13.51 -6.43 5.29
CA PHE A 143 -13.78 -5.04 4.89
C PHE A 143 -15.18 -4.86 4.32
N ASP A 144 -15.89 -3.84 4.80
CA ASP A 144 -17.16 -3.39 4.26
C ASP A 144 -16.96 -2.58 2.99
N VAL A 145 -15.80 -1.94 2.85
CA VAL A 145 -15.39 -1.18 1.67
C VAL A 145 -13.89 -1.35 1.42
N VAL A 146 -13.52 -1.50 0.16
CA VAL A 146 -12.14 -1.44 -0.33
C VAL A 146 -12.06 -0.35 -1.39
N VAL A 147 -11.25 0.67 -1.12
CA VAL A 147 -11.03 1.83 -1.99
C VAL A 147 -9.57 1.85 -2.44
N CYS A 148 -9.38 2.07 -3.71
CA CYS A 148 -8.09 2.13 -4.38
C CYS A 148 -8.10 3.24 -5.44
N ILE A 149 -6.97 3.54 -6.06
CA ILE A 149 -6.85 4.64 -7.02
C ILE A 149 -7.94 4.55 -8.10
N ASP A 150 -8.11 3.38 -8.70
CA ASP A 150 -9.10 3.14 -9.76
C ASP A 150 -10.57 3.03 -9.27
N SER A 151 -10.81 3.20 -7.96
CA SER A 151 -12.16 3.34 -7.42
C SER A 151 -12.74 4.76 -7.59
N CYS A 152 -11.87 5.76 -7.56
CA CYS A 152 -12.28 7.17 -7.54
C CYS A 152 -11.37 8.11 -8.35
N SER A 153 -10.30 7.59 -8.99
CA SER A 153 -9.29 8.34 -9.74
C SER A 153 -8.44 9.30 -8.88
N TYR A 154 -8.35 9.04 -7.58
CA TYR A 154 -7.55 9.81 -6.64
C TYR A 154 -6.68 8.89 -5.79
N ALA A 155 -5.49 9.38 -5.42
CA ALA A 155 -4.54 8.68 -4.54
C ALA A 155 -4.37 9.46 -3.24
N LYS A 156 -4.09 8.78 -2.11
CA LYS A 156 -3.67 9.45 -0.87
C LYS A 156 -2.38 10.26 -1.14
N PRO A 157 -2.25 11.49 -0.65
CA PRO A 157 -3.06 12.15 0.39
C PRO A 157 -4.25 12.97 -0.13
N ASP A 158 -4.67 12.83 -1.40
CA ASP A 158 -5.81 13.60 -1.90
C ASP A 158 -7.07 13.28 -1.06
N LYS A 159 -7.79 14.34 -0.68
CA LYS A 159 -8.98 14.25 0.17
C LYS A 159 -10.10 13.39 -0.42
N GLU A 160 -10.20 13.35 -1.75
CA GLU A 160 -11.31 12.69 -2.46
C GLU A 160 -11.32 11.17 -2.22
N ILE A 161 -10.16 10.51 -2.08
CA ILE A 161 -10.12 9.07 -1.81
C ILE A 161 -10.68 8.73 -0.42
N PHE A 162 -10.43 9.59 0.59
CA PHE A 162 -10.96 9.41 1.95
C PHE A 162 -12.45 9.69 1.99
N LEU A 163 -12.89 10.79 1.36
CA LEU A 163 -14.31 11.15 1.28
C LEU A 163 -15.12 10.09 0.54
N TYR A 164 -14.57 9.51 -0.53
CA TYR A 164 -15.18 8.40 -1.24
C TYR A 164 -15.38 7.17 -0.34
N ALA A 165 -14.39 6.81 0.47
CA ALA A 165 -14.51 5.70 1.41
C ALA A 165 -15.57 5.95 2.48
N LEU A 166 -15.63 7.16 3.02
CA LEU A 166 -16.64 7.57 4.02
C LEU A 166 -18.06 7.54 3.44
N ASP A 167 -18.24 8.05 2.21
CA ASP A 167 -19.52 8.01 1.49
C ASP A 167 -20.02 6.58 1.32
N LYS A 168 -19.15 5.66 0.86
CA LYS A 168 -19.50 4.24 0.72
C LYS A 168 -19.89 3.57 2.04
N LEU A 169 -19.31 4.02 3.14
CA LEU A 169 -19.67 3.53 4.47
C LEU A 169 -20.90 4.25 5.07
N GLY A 170 -21.31 5.39 4.50
CA GLY A 170 -22.41 6.21 5.01
C GLY A 170 -22.10 6.79 6.39
N ILE A 171 -20.88 7.34 6.58
CA ILE A 171 -20.42 7.89 7.86
C ILE A 171 -19.73 9.24 7.65
N GLU A 172 -19.72 10.05 8.72
CA GLU A 172 -19.04 11.34 8.74
C GLU A 172 -17.57 11.19 9.14
N PRO A 173 -16.67 12.11 8.71
CA PRO A 173 -15.24 12.03 9.00
C PRO A 173 -14.91 11.85 10.48
N HIS A 174 -15.58 12.60 11.36
CA HIS A 174 -15.36 12.57 12.81
C HIS A 174 -15.85 11.26 13.49
N GLU A 175 -16.56 10.42 12.77
CA GLU A 175 -17.03 9.09 13.22
C GLU A 175 -16.05 7.97 12.79
N ALA A 176 -14.95 8.33 12.14
CA ALA A 176 -13.94 7.40 11.66
C ALA A 176 -12.56 7.64 12.30
N VAL A 177 -11.79 6.57 12.35
CA VAL A 177 -10.36 6.58 12.61
C VAL A 177 -9.65 6.03 11.36
N PHE A 178 -8.50 6.60 11.00
CA PHE A 178 -7.63 6.08 9.95
C PHE A 178 -6.33 5.56 10.55
N VAL A 179 -5.84 4.43 10.08
CA VAL A 179 -4.57 3.83 10.50
C VAL A 179 -3.72 3.53 9.28
N GLY A 180 -2.51 4.08 9.24
CA GLY A 180 -1.55 3.85 8.17
C GLY A 180 -0.11 4.03 8.64
N ASP A 181 0.87 3.83 7.76
CA ASP A 181 2.29 3.94 8.07
C ASP A 181 2.92 5.25 7.57
N SER A 182 2.30 5.92 6.59
CA SER A 182 2.82 7.12 5.97
C SER A 182 2.35 8.40 6.66
N ALA A 183 3.30 9.22 7.12
CA ALA A 183 2.98 10.52 7.72
C ALA A 183 2.23 11.45 6.75
N VAL A 184 2.64 11.47 5.47
CA VAL A 184 2.03 12.36 4.47
C VAL A 184 0.76 11.75 3.88
N GLN A 185 0.85 10.52 3.37
CA GLN A 185 -0.28 9.91 2.64
C GLN A 185 -1.45 9.56 3.55
N ASP A 186 -1.17 9.00 4.72
CA ASP A 186 -2.18 8.47 5.62
C ASP A 186 -2.57 9.47 6.71
N TYR A 187 -1.58 9.96 7.48
CA TYR A 187 -1.86 10.80 8.64
C TYR A 187 -2.37 12.18 8.22
N GLU A 188 -1.59 12.91 7.41
CA GLU A 188 -1.96 14.26 6.98
C GLU A 188 -3.17 14.24 6.04
N GLY A 189 -3.24 13.23 5.14
CA GLY A 189 -4.40 13.06 4.27
C GLY A 189 -5.70 12.85 5.03
N ALA A 190 -5.73 11.92 6.00
CA ALA A 190 -6.91 11.66 6.83
C ALA A 190 -7.25 12.86 7.73
N LEU A 191 -6.25 13.49 8.34
CA LEU A 191 -6.43 14.67 9.18
C LEU A 191 -7.05 15.83 8.39
N GLY A 192 -6.62 16.01 7.13
CA GLY A 192 -7.11 17.06 6.23
C GLY A 192 -8.61 17.00 5.93
N VAL A 193 -9.23 15.83 6.08
CA VAL A 193 -10.69 15.66 5.92
C VAL A 193 -11.45 15.54 7.24
N GLY A 194 -10.76 15.63 8.38
CA GLY A 194 -11.37 15.56 9.71
C GLY A 194 -11.52 14.14 10.27
N ILE A 195 -10.86 13.15 9.67
CA ILE A 195 -10.71 11.81 10.25
C ILE A 195 -9.59 11.85 11.29
N LYS A 196 -9.77 11.21 12.44
CA LYS A 196 -8.70 11.06 13.44
C LYS A 196 -7.66 10.03 13.01
N PRO A 197 -6.41 10.43 12.73
CA PRO A 197 -5.40 9.50 12.25
C PRO A 197 -4.58 8.90 13.38
N TYR A 198 -4.06 7.68 13.15
CA TYR A 198 -2.97 7.05 13.89
C TYR A 198 -1.92 6.52 12.92
N LEU A 199 -0.63 6.77 13.21
CA LEU A 199 0.46 6.10 12.52
C LEU A 199 0.80 4.79 13.22
N ILE A 200 0.98 3.74 12.45
CA ILE A 200 1.56 2.50 12.94
C ILE A 200 3.09 2.63 12.94
N ASP A 201 3.70 2.62 14.12
CA ASP A 201 5.14 2.79 14.34
C ASP A 201 5.73 1.50 14.93
N ARG A 202 5.78 0.45 14.10
CA ARG A 202 6.23 -0.89 14.54
C ARG A 202 7.69 -0.93 14.98
N GLU A 203 8.49 0.04 14.53
CA GLU A 203 9.91 0.11 14.81
C GLU A 203 10.29 1.19 15.84
N GLY A 204 9.34 2.01 16.27
CA GLY A 204 9.58 3.09 17.25
C GLY A 204 10.41 4.25 16.70
N LYS A 205 10.38 4.48 15.38
CA LYS A 205 11.22 5.47 14.69
C LYS A 205 10.53 6.80 14.40
N LEU A 206 9.20 6.84 14.47
CA LEU A 206 8.43 8.03 14.12
C LEU A 206 8.50 9.11 15.22
N PRO A 207 8.51 10.39 14.84
CA PRO A 207 8.49 11.51 15.78
C PRO A 207 7.31 11.46 16.76
N SER A 208 7.49 12.06 17.94
CA SER A 208 6.47 12.06 19.02
C SER A 208 5.27 12.97 18.75
N GLN A 209 5.33 13.81 17.73
CA GLN A 209 4.26 14.73 17.36
C GLN A 209 3.00 14.04 16.79
N TYR A 210 3.12 12.81 16.32
CA TYR A 210 2.01 12.06 15.75
C TYR A 210 1.27 11.24 16.81
N ASN A 211 -0.04 11.10 16.66
CA ASN A 211 -0.76 10.01 17.32
C ASN A 211 -0.26 8.70 16.71
N LYS A 212 0.33 7.84 17.50
CA LYS A 212 0.92 6.62 16.99
C LYS A 212 0.66 5.41 17.89
N ILE A 213 0.69 4.26 17.29
CA ILE A 213 0.56 2.95 17.92
C ILE A 213 1.70 2.05 17.44
N ALA A 214 2.25 1.22 18.33
CA ALA A 214 3.28 0.26 17.96
C ALA A 214 2.68 -1.05 17.40
N LYS A 215 1.45 -1.37 17.78
CA LYS A 215 0.71 -2.56 17.36
C LYS A 215 -0.74 -2.21 17.07
N LEU A 216 -1.33 -2.86 16.09
CA LEU A 216 -2.75 -2.65 15.76
C LEU A 216 -3.69 -3.03 16.91
N THR A 217 -3.30 -3.98 17.76
CA THR A 217 -4.10 -4.38 18.93
C THR A 217 -4.37 -3.25 19.90
N GLU A 218 -3.57 -2.17 19.91
CA GLU A 218 -3.81 -0.98 20.74
C GLU A 218 -5.12 -0.27 20.36
N LEU A 219 -5.55 -0.39 19.10
CA LEU A 219 -6.83 0.14 18.65
C LEU A 219 -8.00 -0.43 19.45
N LEU A 220 -7.91 -1.67 19.93
CA LEU A 220 -8.99 -2.29 20.70
C LEU A 220 -9.28 -1.58 22.04
N THR A 221 -8.37 -0.76 22.50
CA THR A 221 -8.54 0.06 23.72
C THR A 221 -8.74 1.54 23.43
N LEU A 222 -8.35 1.99 22.23
CA LEU A 222 -8.41 3.42 21.84
C LEU A 222 -9.75 3.79 21.19
N VAL A 223 -10.50 2.78 20.70
CA VAL A 223 -11.75 2.95 19.94
C VAL A 223 -12.88 2.11 20.49
#